data_d7f37c967d01a25f972ef527a51dc805
#
_entry.id   d7f37c967d01a25f972ef527a51dc805
#
_cell.length_a   1.000
_cell.length_b   1.000
_cell.length_c   1.000
_cell.angle_alpha   90.00
_cell.angle_beta   90.00
_cell.angle_gamma   90.00
#
_symmetry.space_group_name_H-M   'P 1'
#
loop_
_entity.id
_entity.type
_entity.pdbx_description
1 polymer ?
#
loop_
_entity_poly.entity_id
_entity_poly.type
_entity_poly.pdbx_seq_one_letter_code
_entity_poly.pdbx_strand_id
1 'polypeptide(L)'
;MRVTMEDIARMAGVSKATVSRVVNGIEQGVGPETRRRVLQIVKETNYRSYSLPSQNQSKTLGLIIPDIINPFFGELVKAIEGEATEQGYTVLLGNTDFSMEKEERYLSIFLAKRVDGIILVTTAQTAGEHYQRLKKYSVPCVLVDRMLE
;
A
#
# COMPACT_ATOMS: atom_id res chain seq x y z
N MET A 1 6.37 17.47 -5.86
CA MET A 1 5.76 18.06 -4.66
C MET A 1 4.59 17.16 -4.26
N ARG A 2 4.51 16.73 -3.01
CA ARG A 2 3.46 15.78 -2.56
C ARG A 2 2.20 16.59 -2.21
N VAL A 3 1.09 16.32 -2.90
CA VAL A 3 -0.19 16.95 -2.59
C VAL A 3 -0.72 16.45 -1.25
N THR A 4 -1.10 17.36 -0.37
CA THR A 4 -1.66 17.07 0.96
C THR A 4 -3.18 17.18 0.95
N MET A 5 -3.85 16.67 2.01
CA MET A 5 -5.30 16.85 2.19
C MET A 5 -5.67 18.35 2.27
N GLU A 6 -4.78 19.18 2.77
CA GLU A 6 -4.95 20.61 2.87
C GLU A 6 -4.89 21.28 1.50
N ASP A 7 -4.02 20.80 0.61
CA ASP A 7 -3.97 21.27 -0.78
C ASP A 7 -5.26 20.91 -1.53
N ILE A 8 -5.77 19.69 -1.35
CA ILE A 8 -7.07 19.27 -1.92
C ILE A 8 -8.20 20.15 -1.41
N ALA A 9 -8.23 20.44 -0.11
CA ALA A 9 -9.24 21.29 0.50
C ALA A 9 -9.22 22.70 -0.12
N ARG A 10 -8.03 23.28 -0.28
CA ARG A 10 -7.82 24.57 -0.92
C ARG A 10 -8.26 24.57 -2.39
N MET A 11 -7.85 23.55 -3.16
CA MET A 11 -8.21 23.42 -4.57
C MET A 11 -9.73 23.21 -4.77
N ALA A 12 -10.36 22.48 -3.87
CA ALA A 12 -11.81 22.23 -3.91
C ALA A 12 -12.65 23.35 -3.29
N GLY A 13 -12.04 24.34 -2.62
CA GLY A 13 -12.75 25.41 -1.93
C GLY A 13 -13.61 24.90 -0.76
N VAL A 14 -13.14 23.88 -0.03
CA VAL A 14 -13.86 23.25 1.08
C VAL A 14 -12.95 23.06 2.30
N SER A 15 -13.52 22.70 3.45
CA SER A 15 -12.74 22.40 4.64
C SER A 15 -12.00 21.06 4.51
N LYS A 16 -10.88 20.91 5.23
CA LYS A 16 -10.16 19.64 5.36
C LYS A 16 -11.08 18.51 5.88
N ALA A 17 -12.01 18.82 6.77
CA ALA A 17 -13.00 17.88 7.26
C ALA A 17 -13.95 17.39 6.15
N THR A 18 -14.33 18.27 5.23
CA THR A 18 -15.14 17.91 4.06
C THR A 18 -14.38 16.97 3.11
N VAL A 19 -13.11 17.30 2.82
CA VAL A 19 -12.25 16.41 2.02
C VAL A 19 -12.12 15.04 2.69
N SER A 20 -11.86 15.01 3.99
CA SER A 20 -11.76 13.76 4.76
C SER A 20 -13.03 12.91 4.66
N ARG A 21 -14.21 13.51 4.79
CA ARG A 21 -15.49 12.79 4.63
C ARG A 21 -15.65 12.21 3.24
N VAL A 22 -15.35 12.99 2.21
CA VAL A 22 -15.47 12.54 0.81
C VAL A 22 -14.52 11.38 0.51
N VAL A 23 -13.28 11.50 0.92
CA VAL A 23 -12.22 10.51 0.66
C VAL A 23 -12.48 9.21 1.44
N ASN A 24 -13.06 9.32 2.64
CA ASN A 24 -13.44 8.16 3.47
C ASN A 24 -14.84 7.60 3.16
N GLY A 25 -15.50 8.04 2.08
CA GLY A 25 -16.78 7.49 1.67
C GLY A 25 -17.97 7.88 2.56
N ILE A 26 -17.81 8.83 3.49
CA ILE A 26 -18.89 9.27 4.38
C ILE A 26 -19.86 10.13 3.56
N GLU A 27 -21.12 9.66 3.43
CA GLU A 27 -22.14 10.35 2.62
C GLU A 27 -22.80 11.53 3.35
N GLN A 28 -22.86 11.48 4.67
CA GLN A 28 -23.55 12.50 5.45
C GLN A 28 -22.79 13.84 5.48
N GLY A 29 -23.51 14.92 5.22
CA GLY A 29 -23.00 16.29 5.38
C GLY A 29 -22.15 16.82 4.22
N VAL A 30 -22.13 16.15 3.06
CA VAL A 30 -21.46 16.63 1.86
C VAL A 30 -22.40 16.53 0.65
N GLY A 31 -22.71 17.66 0.02
CA GLY A 31 -23.54 17.69 -1.17
C GLY A 31 -22.91 16.94 -2.36
N PRO A 32 -23.72 16.42 -3.29
CA PRO A 32 -23.26 15.58 -4.41
C PRO A 32 -22.31 16.32 -5.35
N GLU A 33 -22.49 17.59 -5.56
CA GLU A 33 -21.63 18.42 -6.39
C GLU A 33 -20.25 18.64 -5.76
N THR A 34 -20.23 18.95 -4.46
CA THR A 34 -18.99 19.08 -3.69
C THR A 34 -18.20 17.77 -3.68
N ARG A 35 -18.90 16.63 -3.50
CA ARG A 35 -18.31 15.29 -3.56
C ARG A 35 -17.65 15.05 -4.92
N ARG A 36 -18.36 15.32 -6.02
CA ARG A 36 -17.84 15.15 -7.38
C ARG A 36 -16.58 15.97 -7.61
N ARG A 37 -16.59 17.24 -7.21
CA ARG A 37 -15.46 18.18 -7.34
C ARG A 37 -14.24 17.69 -6.56
N VAL A 38 -14.40 17.27 -5.31
CA VAL A 38 -13.31 16.76 -4.49
C VAL A 38 -12.73 15.47 -5.09
N LEU A 39 -13.57 14.51 -5.50
CA LEU A 39 -13.13 13.27 -6.11
C LEU A 39 -12.39 13.49 -7.43
N GLN A 40 -12.81 14.47 -8.22
CA GLN A 40 -12.10 14.84 -9.46
C GLN A 40 -10.70 15.36 -9.15
N ILE A 41 -10.54 16.27 -8.19
CA ILE A 41 -9.24 16.81 -7.78
C ILE A 41 -8.35 15.72 -7.21
N VAL A 42 -8.90 14.82 -6.38
CA VAL A 42 -8.19 13.65 -5.84
C VAL A 42 -7.64 12.78 -6.98
N LYS A 43 -8.44 12.56 -8.02
CA LYS A 43 -8.05 11.78 -9.21
C LYS A 43 -6.96 12.49 -10.03
N GLU A 44 -7.13 13.77 -10.31
CA GLU A 44 -6.19 14.58 -11.11
C GLU A 44 -4.84 14.76 -10.41
N THR A 45 -4.85 14.92 -9.08
CA THR A 45 -3.63 15.08 -8.27
C THR A 45 -2.99 13.76 -7.87
N ASN A 46 -3.61 12.63 -8.21
CA ASN A 46 -3.21 11.29 -7.76
C ASN A 46 -3.04 11.23 -6.22
N TYR A 47 -3.84 12.04 -5.51
CA TYR A 47 -3.80 12.11 -4.05
C TYR A 47 -4.28 10.81 -3.43
N ARG A 48 -3.47 10.24 -2.54
CA ARG A 48 -3.84 9.08 -1.72
C ARG A 48 -3.96 9.53 -0.27
N SER A 49 -5.18 9.42 0.27
CA SER A 49 -5.42 9.63 1.68
C SER A 49 -4.81 8.49 2.50
N TYR A 50 -3.95 8.83 3.43
CA TYR A 50 -3.48 7.94 4.48
C TYR A 50 -4.32 8.21 5.74
N SER A 51 -5.58 7.90 5.70
CA SER A 51 -6.46 8.10 6.85
C SER A 51 -7.27 6.83 7.08
N LEU A 52 -6.94 6.12 8.14
CA LEU A 52 -7.75 5.11 8.85
C LEU A 52 -8.57 4.13 7.95
N PRO A 53 -8.85 2.93 8.37
CA PRO A 53 -9.45 1.89 7.53
C PRO A 53 -10.74 2.39 6.89
N SER A 54 -10.65 2.86 5.66
CA SER A 54 -11.82 3.15 4.84
C SER A 54 -12.45 1.82 4.44
N GLN A 55 -13.75 1.78 4.27
CA GLN A 55 -14.55 0.61 3.85
C GLN A 55 -14.10 -0.02 2.50
N ASN A 56 -13.00 0.44 1.93
CA ASN A 56 -12.38 -0.03 0.68
C ASN A 56 -11.00 -0.63 0.87
N GLN A 57 -10.72 -1.26 2.01
CA GLN A 57 -9.53 -2.09 2.15
C GLN A 57 -9.67 -3.30 1.23
N SER A 58 -8.63 -3.60 0.46
CA SER A 58 -8.60 -4.79 -0.39
C SER A 58 -8.54 -6.08 0.43
N LYS A 59 -8.26 -5.95 1.73
CA LYS A 59 -7.96 -7.06 2.63
C LYS A 59 -6.90 -8.00 2.05
N THR A 60 -5.92 -7.39 1.38
CA THR A 60 -4.86 -8.11 0.69
C THR A 60 -3.51 -7.55 1.10
N LEU A 61 -2.59 -8.43 1.46
CA LEU A 61 -1.18 -8.13 1.71
C LEU A 61 -0.32 -8.69 0.58
N GLY A 62 0.70 -7.95 0.18
CA GLY A 62 1.75 -8.45 -0.69
C GLY A 62 2.90 -9.02 0.15
N LEU A 63 3.33 -10.23 -0.14
CA LEU A 63 4.51 -10.85 0.45
C LEU A 63 5.51 -11.20 -0.64
N ILE A 64 6.69 -10.61 -0.59
CA ILE A 64 7.77 -10.89 -1.54
C ILE A 64 8.88 -11.62 -0.80
N ILE A 65 9.29 -12.76 -1.33
CA ILE A 65 10.35 -13.61 -0.79
C ILE A 65 11.38 -13.95 -1.85
N PRO A 66 12.63 -14.23 -1.46
CA PRO A 66 13.68 -14.57 -2.43
C PRO A 66 13.55 -15.97 -3.01
N ASP A 67 13.19 -16.99 -2.21
CA ASP A 67 13.19 -18.39 -2.64
C ASP A 67 12.23 -19.25 -1.82
N ILE A 68 11.14 -19.69 -2.46
CA ILE A 68 10.12 -20.53 -1.82
C ILE A 68 10.61 -21.95 -1.53
N ILE A 69 11.67 -22.41 -2.22
CA ILE A 69 12.21 -23.75 -2.04
C ILE A 69 13.01 -23.83 -0.73
N ASN A 70 13.59 -22.72 -0.30
CA ASN A 70 14.31 -22.66 0.97
C ASN A 70 13.31 -22.84 2.14
N PRO A 71 13.47 -23.86 2.99
CA PRO A 71 12.54 -24.15 4.09
C PRO A 71 12.29 -22.97 5.02
N PHE A 72 13.29 -22.11 5.24
CA PHE A 72 13.15 -20.93 6.07
C PHE A 72 12.05 -19.98 5.53
N PHE A 73 12.07 -19.70 4.23
CA PHE A 73 11.05 -18.82 3.64
C PHE A 73 9.71 -19.49 3.53
N GLY A 74 9.67 -20.82 3.32
CA GLY A 74 8.44 -21.61 3.34
C GLY A 74 7.72 -21.54 4.69
N GLU A 75 8.46 -21.70 5.79
CA GLU A 75 7.93 -21.53 7.15
C GLU A 75 7.47 -20.11 7.44
N LEU A 76 8.23 -19.12 7.00
CA LEU A 76 7.87 -17.71 7.13
C LEU A 76 6.57 -17.39 6.39
N VAL A 77 6.44 -17.85 5.14
CA VAL A 77 5.21 -17.67 4.34
C VAL A 77 4.01 -18.29 5.06
N LYS A 78 4.15 -19.51 5.55
CA LYS A 78 3.09 -20.22 6.27
C LYS A 78 2.65 -19.46 7.53
N ALA A 79 3.60 -18.95 8.30
CA ALA A 79 3.31 -18.19 9.52
C ALA A 79 2.59 -16.86 9.20
N ILE A 80 3.06 -16.12 8.20
CA ILE A 80 2.46 -14.84 7.77
C ILE A 80 1.06 -15.08 7.20
N GLU A 81 0.89 -16.10 6.36
CA GLU A 81 -0.41 -16.43 5.75
C GLU A 81 -1.44 -16.84 6.81
N GLY A 82 -1.04 -17.65 7.78
CA GLY A 82 -1.90 -18.06 8.89
C GLY A 82 -2.40 -16.84 9.69
N GLU A 83 -1.49 -15.98 10.15
CA GLU A 83 -1.85 -14.78 10.90
C GLU A 83 -2.71 -13.82 10.06
N ALA A 84 -2.35 -13.63 8.79
CA ALA A 84 -3.11 -12.78 7.88
C ALA A 84 -4.56 -13.28 7.71
N THR A 85 -4.72 -14.59 7.55
CA THR A 85 -6.04 -15.24 7.39
C THR A 85 -6.90 -15.07 8.64
N GLU A 86 -6.33 -15.23 9.85
CA GLU A 86 -7.03 -14.98 11.10
C GLU A 86 -7.52 -13.53 11.23
N GLN A 87 -6.79 -12.58 10.65
CA GLN A 87 -7.15 -11.16 10.61
C GLN A 87 -8.05 -10.80 9.41
N GLY A 88 -8.47 -11.78 8.60
CA GLY A 88 -9.32 -11.59 7.43
C GLY A 88 -8.59 -10.99 6.22
N TYR A 89 -7.28 -11.21 6.11
CA TYR A 89 -6.47 -10.81 4.96
C TYR A 89 -6.13 -11.99 4.07
N THR A 90 -6.00 -11.73 2.78
CA THR A 90 -5.42 -12.65 1.80
C THR A 90 -3.99 -12.24 1.51
N VAL A 91 -3.09 -13.20 1.34
CA VAL A 91 -1.70 -12.94 0.99
C VAL A 91 -1.46 -13.20 -0.49
N LEU A 92 -0.92 -12.23 -1.20
CA LEU A 92 -0.37 -12.38 -2.55
C LEU A 92 1.13 -12.63 -2.44
N LEU A 93 1.58 -13.81 -2.86
CA LEU A 93 2.97 -14.21 -2.80
C LEU A 93 3.71 -13.86 -4.09
N GLY A 94 4.88 -13.26 -3.98
CA GLY A 94 5.85 -13.05 -5.04
C GLY A 94 7.17 -13.76 -4.71
N ASN A 95 7.54 -14.76 -5.51
CA ASN A 95 8.84 -15.44 -5.40
C ASN A 95 9.80 -14.87 -6.42
N THR A 96 10.93 -14.30 -5.97
CA THR A 96 11.82 -13.52 -6.84
C THR A 96 12.99 -14.32 -7.41
N ASP A 97 13.29 -15.48 -6.85
CA ASP A 97 14.49 -16.27 -7.18
C ASP A 97 15.77 -15.41 -7.12
N PHE A 98 15.87 -14.53 -6.11
CA PHE A 98 16.94 -13.55 -5.94
C PHE A 98 17.10 -12.56 -7.12
N SER A 99 16.10 -12.43 -7.99
CA SER A 99 16.12 -11.52 -9.14
C SER A 99 15.54 -10.15 -8.76
N MET A 100 16.36 -9.10 -8.87
CA MET A 100 15.93 -7.71 -8.68
C MET A 100 14.83 -7.30 -9.66
N GLU A 101 14.91 -7.76 -10.90
CA GLU A 101 13.89 -7.48 -11.92
C GLU A 101 12.52 -8.07 -11.53
N LYS A 102 12.52 -9.32 -11.03
CA LYS A 102 11.30 -9.95 -10.52
C LYS A 102 10.77 -9.21 -9.30
N GLU A 103 11.63 -8.79 -8.37
CA GLU A 103 11.25 -8.03 -7.19
C GLU A 103 10.56 -6.71 -7.56
N GLU A 104 11.14 -5.93 -8.46
CA GLU A 104 10.53 -4.71 -8.98
C GLU A 104 9.20 -4.96 -9.69
N ARG A 105 9.12 -6.04 -10.46
CA ARG A 105 7.89 -6.45 -11.13
C ARG A 105 6.78 -6.76 -10.14
N TYR A 106 7.06 -7.55 -9.08
CA TYR A 106 6.08 -7.87 -8.05
C TYR A 106 5.65 -6.62 -7.27
N LEU A 107 6.58 -5.74 -6.90
CA LEU A 107 6.25 -4.45 -6.30
C LEU A 107 5.29 -3.64 -7.18
N SER A 108 5.56 -3.57 -8.48
CA SER A 108 4.70 -2.86 -9.42
C SER A 108 3.31 -3.48 -9.53
N ILE A 109 3.22 -4.81 -9.56
CA ILE A 109 1.96 -5.56 -9.58
C ILE A 109 1.15 -5.31 -8.29
N PHE A 110 1.78 -5.40 -7.12
CA PHE A 110 1.10 -5.22 -5.84
C PHE A 110 0.59 -3.79 -5.67
N LEU A 111 1.38 -2.79 -6.10
CA LEU A 111 0.95 -1.40 -6.14
C LEU A 111 -0.26 -1.19 -7.07
N ALA A 112 -0.25 -1.81 -8.26
CA ALA A 112 -1.36 -1.74 -9.21
C ALA A 112 -2.63 -2.43 -8.66
N LYS A 113 -2.48 -3.54 -7.92
CA LYS A 113 -3.58 -4.25 -7.26
C LYS A 113 -4.05 -3.57 -5.98
N ARG A 114 -3.39 -2.49 -5.54
CA ARG A 114 -3.75 -1.72 -4.35
C ARG A 114 -3.79 -2.57 -3.07
N VAL A 115 -2.77 -3.41 -2.89
CA VAL A 115 -2.63 -4.14 -1.62
C VAL A 115 -2.55 -3.17 -0.44
N ASP A 116 -3.06 -3.56 0.72
CA ASP A 116 -3.14 -2.70 1.90
C ASP A 116 -1.77 -2.54 2.59
N GLY A 117 -0.85 -3.48 2.35
CA GLY A 117 0.52 -3.43 2.83
C GLY A 117 1.41 -4.44 2.10
N ILE A 118 2.71 -4.25 2.23
CA ILE A 118 3.71 -5.14 1.63
C ILE A 118 4.69 -5.59 2.71
N ILE A 119 4.93 -6.89 2.76
CA ILE A 119 6.02 -7.51 3.52
C ILE A 119 7.08 -7.90 2.50
N LEU A 120 8.27 -7.34 2.63
CA LEU A 120 9.38 -7.54 1.70
C LEU A 120 10.53 -8.21 2.42
N VAL A 121 10.83 -9.44 2.01
CA VAL A 121 12.03 -10.17 2.41
C VAL A 121 13.01 -10.02 1.27
N THR A 122 14.02 -9.19 1.43
CA THR A 122 14.97 -8.86 0.38
C THR A 122 16.42 -9.02 0.85
N THR A 123 17.33 -8.95 -0.08
CA THR A 123 18.75 -8.85 0.24
C THR A 123 19.13 -7.40 0.54
N ALA A 124 20.10 -7.19 1.43
CA ALA A 124 20.48 -5.87 1.95
C ALA A 124 20.79 -4.79 0.87
N GLN A 125 21.16 -5.20 -0.34
CA GLN A 125 21.53 -4.28 -1.42
C GLN A 125 20.32 -3.55 -2.05
N THR A 126 19.12 -4.11 -1.97
CA THR A 126 17.93 -3.57 -2.64
C THR A 126 16.93 -2.92 -1.68
N ALA A 127 17.04 -3.22 -0.39
CA ALA A 127 16.11 -2.78 0.64
C ALA A 127 15.89 -1.25 0.67
N GLY A 128 16.95 -0.48 0.55
CA GLY A 128 16.89 0.99 0.62
C GLY A 128 16.12 1.64 -0.54
N GLU A 129 16.33 1.17 -1.76
CA GLU A 129 15.68 1.72 -2.96
C GLU A 129 14.20 1.37 -2.98
N HIS A 130 13.85 0.12 -2.66
CA HIS A 130 12.47 -0.32 -2.57
C HIS A 130 11.70 0.39 -1.46
N TYR A 131 12.32 0.60 -0.29
CA TYR A 131 11.70 1.36 0.78
C TYR A 131 11.37 2.79 0.35
N GLN A 132 12.30 3.49 -0.31
CA GLN A 132 12.05 4.85 -0.81
C GLN A 132 10.93 4.87 -1.85
N ARG A 133 10.87 3.88 -2.72
CA ARG A 133 9.80 3.74 -3.72
C ARG A 133 8.45 3.51 -3.04
N LEU A 134 8.35 2.57 -2.11
CA LEU A 134 7.11 2.27 -1.38
C LEU A 134 6.64 3.46 -0.56
N LYS A 135 7.55 4.19 0.07
CA LYS A 135 7.25 5.44 0.77
C LYS A 135 6.61 6.48 -0.16
N LYS A 136 7.06 6.56 -1.42
CA LYS A 136 6.47 7.45 -2.42
C LYS A 136 5.00 7.11 -2.72
N TYR A 137 4.66 5.83 -2.73
CA TYR A 137 3.29 5.36 -2.98
C TYR A 137 2.43 5.30 -1.72
N SER A 138 3.00 5.61 -0.56
CA SER A 138 2.30 5.60 0.73
C SER A 138 1.66 4.24 1.08
N VAL A 139 2.27 3.14 0.66
CA VAL A 139 1.85 1.79 1.06
C VAL A 139 2.67 1.38 2.29
N PRO A 140 2.04 0.90 3.37
CA PRO A 140 2.76 0.35 4.51
C PRO A 140 3.68 -0.78 4.06
N CYS A 141 4.92 -0.74 4.53
CA CYS A 141 5.90 -1.77 4.21
C CYS A 141 6.64 -2.20 5.46
N VAL A 142 6.75 -3.50 5.62
CA VAL A 142 7.63 -4.14 6.59
C VAL A 142 8.77 -4.77 5.80
N LEU A 143 9.99 -4.37 6.13
CA LEU A 143 11.20 -5.02 5.63
C LEU A 143 11.61 -6.10 6.61
N VAL A 144 11.76 -7.31 6.12
CA VAL A 144 12.38 -8.42 6.84
C VAL A 144 13.77 -8.58 6.26
N ASP A 145 14.77 -8.04 6.95
CA ASP A 145 16.16 -8.11 6.53
C ASP A 145 16.84 -9.32 7.15
N ARG A 146 17.58 -10.03 6.32
CA ARG A 146 18.50 -11.04 6.80
C ARG A 146 19.82 -10.32 7.06
N MET A 147 20.13 -10.04 8.32
CA MET A 147 21.48 -9.63 8.66
C MET A 147 22.43 -10.72 8.17
N LEU A 148 23.16 -10.44 7.11
CA LEU A 148 24.29 -11.22 6.72
C LEU A 148 25.40 -10.84 7.69
N GLU A 149 25.86 -11.83 8.47
CA GLU A 149 27.10 -11.73 9.22
C GLU A 149 28.30 -11.55 8.27
#